data_85317f6faa1cbe0a39e3ed0ec19573d3
#
_entry.id   85317f6faa1cbe0a39e3ed0ec19573d3
#
_cell.length_a   1.000
_cell.length_b   1.000
_cell.length_c   1.000
_cell.angle_alpha   90.00
_cell.angle_beta   90.00
_cell.angle_gamma   90.00
#
_symmetry.space_group_name_H-M   'P 1'
#
loop_
_entity.id
_entity.type
_entity.pdbx_description
1 polymer ?
#
loop_
_entity_poly.entity_id
_entity_poly.type
_entity_poly.pdbx_seq_one_letter_code
_entity_poly.pdbx_strand_id
1 'polypeptide(L)'
;MSTKTLAGIETVKHNSDASDSIEKGQGGVVDKAAALAELPIDIVFEATGVPWVGAEVAEACINAKKHILMLNVETDVTIGMYLANKANANGVVYSVANGDEPVACKELYDFSVDLGFEIVCIGKGKNNPLDQTA
;
A
#
# COMPACT_ATOMS: atom_id res chain seq x y z
N MET A 1 -8.59 -19.40 6.67
CA MET A 1 -9.19 -18.06 6.69
C MET A 1 -10.39 -18.04 5.76
N SER A 2 -11.58 -17.77 6.27
CA SER A 2 -12.80 -17.75 5.46
C SER A 2 -12.85 -16.44 4.69
N THR A 3 -12.67 -16.51 3.36
CA THR A 3 -12.95 -15.39 2.46
C THR A 3 -14.45 -15.13 2.46
N LYS A 4 -14.90 -14.11 3.18
CA LYS A 4 -16.23 -13.56 2.96
C LYS A 4 -16.25 -12.98 1.55
N THR A 5 -16.89 -13.68 0.62
CA THR A 5 -17.16 -13.16 -0.71
C THR A 5 -18.03 -11.92 -0.55
N LEU A 6 -17.48 -10.74 -0.84
CA LEU A 6 -18.29 -9.55 -1.03
C LEU A 6 -19.16 -9.78 -2.27
N ALA A 7 -20.45 -9.49 -2.17
CA ALA A 7 -21.37 -9.67 -3.28
C ALA A 7 -20.88 -8.85 -4.49
N GLY A 8 -20.67 -9.51 -5.64
CA GLY A 8 -20.20 -8.88 -6.87
C GLY A 8 -18.72 -9.03 -7.18
N ILE A 9 -17.94 -9.81 -6.38
CA ILE A 9 -16.55 -10.12 -6.68
C ILE A 9 -16.46 -11.53 -7.25
N GLU A 10 -16.06 -11.66 -8.49
CA GLU A 10 -15.73 -12.94 -9.11
C GLU A 10 -14.23 -13.23 -8.97
N THR A 11 -13.90 -14.48 -8.64
CA THR A 11 -12.49 -14.93 -8.70
C THR A 11 -12.15 -15.26 -10.14
N VAL A 12 -11.31 -14.45 -10.75
CA VAL A 12 -10.92 -14.57 -12.15
C VAL A 12 -9.58 -15.27 -12.25
N LYS A 13 -9.49 -16.27 -13.10
CA LYS A 13 -8.27 -17.06 -13.29
C LYS A 13 -7.32 -16.50 -14.35
N HIS A 14 -7.78 -15.57 -15.17
CA HIS A 14 -7.00 -14.95 -16.25
C HIS A 14 -7.10 -13.42 -16.20
N ASN A 15 -6.01 -12.73 -16.56
CA ASN A 15 -5.97 -11.26 -16.58
C ASN A 15 -7.00 -10.66 -17.55
N SER A 16 -7.33 -11.34 -18.66
CA SER A 16 -8.39 -10.93 -19.60
C SER A 16 -9.74 -10.81 -18.92
N ASP A 17 -10.10 -11.81 -18.11
CA ASP A 17 -11.40 -11.85 -17.43
C ASP A 17 -11.49 -10.78 -16.35
N ALA A 18 -10.35 -10.47 -15.70
CA ALA A 18 -10.26 -9.38 -14.73
C ALA A 18 -10.45 -8.00 -15.40
N SER A 19 -9.84 -7.79 -16.56
CA SER A 19 -10.02 -6.55 -17.34
C SER A 19 -11.47 -6.36 -17.75
N ASP A 20 -12.11 -7.40 -18.28
CA ASP A 20 -13.54 -7.39 -18.68
C ASP A 20 -14.46 -7.08 -17.50
N SER A 21 -14.15 -7.62 -16.32
CA SER A 21 -14.92 -7.36 -15.09
C SER A 21 -14.78 -5.90 -14.64
N ILE A 22 -13.57 -5.37 -14.68
CA ILE A 22 -13.28 -3.97 -14.32
C ILE A 22 -14.01 -3.01 -15.28
N GLU A 23 -13.97 -3.26 -16.59
CA GLU A 23 -14.65 -2.44 -17.59
C GLU A 23 -16.18 -2.43 -17.39
N LYS A 24 -16.75 -3.50 -16.86
CA LYS A 24 -18.16 -3.59 -16.48
C LYS A 24 -18.47 -3.00 -15.10
N GLY A 25 -17.50 -2.40 -14.43
CA GLY A 25 -17.64 -1.85 -13.07
C GLY A 25 -17.78 -2.91 -11.99
N GLN A 26 -17.29 -4.12 -12.24
CA GLN A 26 -17.29 -5.24 -11.30
C GLN A 26 -15.90 -5.38 -10.65
N GLY A 27 -15.84 -5.98 -9.47
CA GLY A 27 -14.59 -6.34 -8.83
C GLY A 27 -14.08 -7.70 -9.29
N GLY A 28 -12.74 -7.86 -9.32
CA GLY A 28 -12.09 -9.13 -9.64
C GLY A 28 -10.96 -9.44 -8.66
N VAL A 29 -10.59 -10.72 -8.57
CA VAL A 29 -9.43 -11.19 -7.79
C VAL A 29 -8.50 -11.93 -8.72
N VAL A 30 -7.22 -11.53 -8.73
CA VAL A 30 -6.17 -12.15 -9.54
C VAL A 30 -5.21 -12.96 -8.67
N ASP A 31 -4.63 -14.01 -9.23
CA ASP A 31 -3.75 -14.93 -8.50
C ASP A 31 -2.37 -14.31 -8.19
N LYS A 32 -1.92 -13.39 -9.03
CA LYS A 32 -0.59 -12.79 -8.94
C LYS A 32 -0.67 -11.29 -8.78
N ALA A 33 -0.05 -10.76 -7.74
CA ALA A 33 -0.03 -9.32 -7.48
C ALA A 33 0.59 -8.52 -8.63
N ALA A 34 1.64 -9.05 -9.28
CA ALA A 34 2.26 -8.40 -10.44
C ALA A 34 1.31 -8.25 -11.64
N ALA A 35 0.25 -9.07 -11.74
CA ALA A 35 -0.77 -8.95 -12.78
C ALA A 35 -1.54 -7.63 -12.70
N LEU A 36 -1.57 -6.96 -11.55
CA LEU A 36 -2.18 -5.64 -11.39
C LEU A 36 -1.58 -4.59 -12.35
N ALA A 37 -0.32 -4.77 -12.74
CA ALA A 37 0.34 -3.88 -13.70
C ALA A 37 -0.31 -3.91 -15.09
N GLU A 38 -0.93 -5.02 -15.48
CA GLU A 38 -1.55 -5.22 -16.80
C GLU A 38 -3.04 -4.81 -16.85
N LEU A 39 -3.68 -4.61 -15.67
CA LEU A 39 -5.10 -4.30 -15.60
C LEU A 39 -5.39 -2.82 -15.92
N PRO A 40 -6.59 -2.48 -16.39
CA PRO A 40 -7.01 -1.10 -16.66
C PRO A 40 -7.38 -0.36 -15.35
N ILE A 41 -6.40 -0.17 -14.48
CA ILE A 41 -6.50 0.53 -13.20
C ILE A 41 -5.44 1.63 -13.14
N ASP A 42 -5.72 2.72 -12.45
CA ASP A 42 -4.83 3.88 -12.35
C ASP A 42 -3.98 3.87 -11.09
N ILE A 43 -4.52 3.33 -10.00
CA ILE A 43 -3.92 3.39 -8.67
C ILE A 43 -3.90 1.99 -8.04
N VAL A 44 -2.79 1.66 -7.41
CA VAL A 44 -2.63 0.42 -6.64
C VAL A 44 -2.32 0.74 -5.19
N PHE A 45 -3.05 0.10 -4.27
CA PHE A 45 -2.73 0.08 -2.85
C PHE A 45 -1.95 -1.20 -2.55
N GLU A 46 -0.73 -1.05 -2.10
CA GLU A 46 0.10 -2.18 -1.68
C GLU A 46 0.04 -2.29 -0.15
N ALA A 47 -0.51 -3.38 0.35
CA ALA A 47 -0.79 -3.62 1.77
C ALA A 47 -0.48 -5.06 2.20
N THR A 48 0.46 -5.73 1.54
CA THR A 48 0.79 -7.13 1.84
C THR A 48 1.60 -7.29 3.13
N GLY A 49 2.36 -6.26 3.54
CA GLY A 49 3.29 -6.33 4.67
C GLY A 49 4.50 -7.24 4.41
N VAL A 50 4.71 -7.67 3.17
CA VAL A 50 5.82 -8.54 2.78
C VAL A 50 6.79 -7.75 1.89
N PRO A 51 8.02 -7.43 2.36
CA PRO A 51 8.91 -6.48 1.69
C PRO A 51 9.20 -6.77 0.22
N TRP A 52 9.50 -8.03 -0.12
CA TRP A 52 9.82 -8.40 -1.50
C TRP A 52 8.59 -8.38 -2.43
N VAL A 53 7.39 -8.70 -1.90
CA VAL A 53 6.14 -8.60 -2.68
C VAL A 53 5.83 -7.15 -2.97
N GLY A 54 5.93 -6.29 -1.96
CA GLY A 54 5.73 -4.84 -2.12
C GLY A 54 6.70 -4.23 -3.14
N ALA A 55 7.96 -4.65 -3.11
CA ALA A 55 8.98 -4.24 -4.07
C ALA A 55 8.60 -4.64 -5.52
N GLU A 56 8.25 -5.91 -5.72
CA GLU A 56 7.86 -6.44 -7.03
C GLU A 56 6.62 -5.74 -7.59
N VAL A 57 5.58 -5.60 -6.78
CA VAL A 57 4.32 -4.96 -7.17
C VAL A 57 4.54 -3.49 -7.51
N ALA A 58 5.22 -2.75 -6.63
CA ALA A 58 5.47 -1.34 -6.84
C ALA A 58 6.30 -1.08 -8.10
N GLU A 59 7.36 -1.86 -8.31
CA GLU A 59 8.19 -1.73 -9.50
C GLU A 59 7.42 -2.03 -10.79
N ALA A 60 6.65 -3.11 -10.82
CA ALA A 60 5.83 -3.48 -11.97
C ALA A 60 4.79 -2.39 -12.30
N CYS A 61 4.09 -1.89 -11.29
CA CYS A 61 3.07 -0.86 -11.45
C CYS A 61 3.65 0.49 -11.88
N ILE A 62 4.79 0.92 -11.31
CA ILE A 62 5.49 2.14 -11.74
C ILE A 62 5.92 2.04 -13.20
N ASN A 63 6.47 0.91 -13.62
CA ASN A 63 6.83 0.67 -15.02
C ASN A 63 5.62 0.73 -15.95
N ALA A 64 4.45 0.27 -15.49
CA ALA A 64 3.18 0.33 -16.21
C ALA A 64 2.45 1.68 -16.07
N LYS A 65 3.12 2.72 -15.54
CA LYS A 65 2.57 4.07 -15.37
C LYS A 65 1.37 4.16 -14.41
N LYS A 66 1.33 3.31 -13.40
CA LYS A 66 0.30 3.33 -12.36
C LYS A 66 0.80 4.01 -11.09
N HIS A 67 -0.10 4.74 -10.42
CA HIS A 67 0.19 5.33 -9.11
C HIS A 67 0.24 4.25 -8.03
N ILE A 68 1.13 4.42 -7.05
CA ILE A 68 1.28 3.50 -5.92
C ILE A 68 1.06 4.23 -4.60
N LEU A 69 0.17 3.67 -3.80
CA LEU A 69 -0.02 4.03 -2.39
C LEU A 69 0.46 2.87 -1.52
N MET A 70 1.58 3.08 -0.84
CA MET A 70 2.28 2.07 -0.07
C MET A 70 1.78 2.06 1.38
N LEU A 71 1.11 0.97 1.79
CA LEU A 71 0.80 0.69 3.19
C LEU A 71 1.81 -0.30 3.80
N ASN A 72 2.66 -0.89 2.96
CA ASN A 72 3.71 -1.82 3.36
C ASN A 72 4.96 -1.02 3.73
N VAL A 73 5.02 -0.64 4.99
CA VAL A 73 6.09 0.18 5.56
C VAL A 73 7.44 -0.51 5.49
N GLU A 74 7.44 -1.83 5.57
CA GLU A 74 8.64 -2.66 5.50
C GLU A 74 9.32 -2.54 4.11
N THR A 75 8.53 -2.45 3.06
CA THR A 75 9.05 -2.17 1.71
C THR A 75 9.58 -0.73 1.62
N ASP A 76 8.80 0.23 2.11
CA ASP A 76 9.16 1.65 2.02
C ASP A 76 10.45 1.96 2.77
N VAL A 77 10.61 1.49 4.00
CA VAL A 77 11.82 1.73 4.80
C VAL A 77 13.06 1.11 4.16
N THR A 78 12.89 0.06 3.37
CA THR A 78 13.99 -0.68 2.73
C THR A 78 14.42 -0.04 1.41
N ILE A 79 13.48 0.22 0.50
CA ILE A 79 13.74 0.67 -0.86
C ILE A 79 12.87 1.85 -1.32
N GLY A 80 12.15 2.51 -0.40
CA GLY A 80 11.22 3.59 -0.74
C GLY A 80 11.85 4.72 -1.54
N MET A 81 13.07 5.13 -1.20
CA MET A 81 13.81 6.15 -1.97
C MET A 81 14.05 5.74 -3.43
N TYR A 82 14.37 4.48 -3.67
CA TYR A 82 14.52 3.95 -5.02
C TYR A 82 13.19 3.99 -5.78
N LEU A 83 12.11 3.52 -5.15
CA LEU A 83 10.77 3.50 -5.74
C LEU A 83 10.25 4.92 -6.01
N ALA A 84 10.45 5.86 -5.09
CA ALA A 84 10.07 7.26 -5.26
C ALA A 84 10.80 7.92 -6.45
N ASN A 85 12.11 7.72 -6.55
CA ASN A 85 12.90 8.23 -7.67
C ASN A 85 12.45 7.62 -9.00
N LYS A 86 12.16 6.32 -9.01
CA LYS A 86 11.65 5.62 -10.20
C LYS A 86 10.25 6.11 -10.59
N ALA A 87 9.37 6.33 -9.62
CA ALA A 87 8.04 6.89 -9.85
C ALA A 87 8.11 8.30 -10.46
N ASN A 88 8.95 9.17 -9.91
CA ASN A 88 9.18 10.51 -10.43
C ASN A 88 9.68 10.46 -11.89
N ALA A 89 10.65 9.59 -12.19
CA ALA A 89 11.16 9.41 -13.55
C ALA A 89 10.10 8.90 -14.52
N ASN A 90 9.10 8.17 -14.02
CA ASN A 90 7.99 7.64 -14.80
C ASN A 90 6.74 8.56 -14.82
N GLY A 91 6.75 9.66 -14.09
CA GLY A 91 5.63 10.61 -14.02
C GLY A 91 4.42 10.08 -13.27
N VAL A 92 4.62 9.18 -12.30
CA VAL A 92 3.57 8.63 -11.44
C VAL A 92 3.83 8.98 -9.98
N VAL A 93 2.78 8.93 -9.18
CA VAL A 93 2.85 9.19 -7.73
C VAL A 93 3.26 7.91 -7.01
N TYR A 94 4.25 8.03 -6.15
CA TYR A 94 4.55 7.07 -5.09
C TYR A 94 4.39 7.79 -3.76
N SER A 95 3.54 7.28 -2.89
CA SER A 95 3.28 7.87 -1.59
C SER A 95 3.09 6.78 -0.54
N VAL A 96 3.62 7.01 0.65
CA VAL A 96 3.27 6.20 1.81
C VAL A 96 1.87 6.62 2.27
N ALA A 97 1.00 5.64 2.47
CA ALA A 97 -0.34 5.92 2.97
C ALA A 97 -0.30 6.34 4.43
N ASN A 98 -1.23 7.21 4.79
CA ASN A 98 -1.38 7.65 6.17
C ASN A 98 -1.72 6.48 7.10
N GLY A 99 -1.22 6.51 8.33
CA GLY A 99 -1.58 5.56 9.39
C GLY A 99 -0.39 4.87 10.06
N ASP A 100 0.83 5.08 9.60
CA ASP A 100 2.02 4.60 10.31
C ASP A 100 2.43 5.55 11.45
N GLU A 101 3.15 5.00 12.40
CA GLU A 101 3.44 5.68 13.66
C GLU A 101 4.12 7.03 13.54
N PRO A 102 5.21 7.20 12.76
CA PRO A 102 5.88 8.49 12.68
C PRO A 102 4.98 9.60 12.14
N VAL A 103 4.18 9.30 11.13
CA VAL A 103 3.26 10.26 10.51
C VAL A 103 2.13 10.61 11.46
N ALA A 104 1.46 9.61 12.04
CA ALA A 104 0.36 9.83 12.98
C ALA A 104 0.82 10.61 14.24
N CYS A 105 2.00 10.30 14.77
CA CYS A 105 2.58 11.05 15.88
C CYS A 105 2.90 12.50 15.49
N LYS A 106 3.42 12.72 14.29
CA LYS A 106 3.70 14.06 13.78
C LYS A 106 2.45 14.89 13.60
N GLU A 107 1.39 14.32 13.02
CA GLU A 107 0.10 15.00 12.87
C GLU A 107 -0.49 15.42 14.21
N LEU A 108 -0.51 14.52 15.20
CA LEU A 108 -0.99 14.82 16.54
C LEU A 108 -0.14 15.88 17.25
N TYR A 109 1.18 15.84 17.05
CA TYR A 109 2.08 16.85 17.58
C TYR A 109 1.77 18.24 17.01
N ASP A 110 1.71 18.36 15.69
CA ASP A 110 1.47 19.63 15.00
C ASP A 110 0.09 20.20 15.41
N PHE A 111 -0.94 19.36 15.39
CA PHE A 111 -2.28 19.77 15.83
C PHE A 111 -2.30 20.30 17.26
N SER A 112 -1.58 19.64 18.16
CA SER A 112 -1.56 20.05 19.57
C SER A 112 -0.78 21.36 19.77
N VAL A 113 0.35 21.53 19.09
CA VAL A 113 1.15 22.75 19.12
C VAL A 113 0.37 23.93 18.52
N ASP A 114 -0.34 23.73 17.42
CA ASP A 114 -1.16 24.73 16.78
C ASP A 114 -2.32 25.22 17.69
N LEU A 115 -2.80 24.35 18.56
CA LEU A 115 -3.77 24.71 19.61
C LEU A 115 -3.13 25.39 20.83
N GLY A 116 -1.82 25.54 20.87
CA GLY A 116 -1.08 26.18 21.95
C GLY A 116 -0.73 25.28 23.14
N PHE A 117 -0.81 23.95 22.97
CA PHE A 117 -0.40 23.01 24.02
C PHE A 117 1.13 22.81 24.02
N GLU A 118 1.69 22.71 25.20
CA GLU A 118 3.05 22.25 25.40
C GLU A 118 3.09 20.71 25.41
N ILE A 119 3.88 20.13 24.51
CA ILE A 119 4.02 18.68 24.41
C ILE A 119 5.18 18.23 25.31
N VAL A 120 4.85 17.54 26.37
CA VAL A 120 5.83 17.05 27.36
C VAL A 120 6.29 15.62 27.09
N CYS A 121 5.53 14.85 26.31
CA CYS A 121 5.86 13.47 25.98
C CYS A 121 5.13 13.02 24.71
N ILE A 122 5.81 12.22 23.89
CA ILE A 122 5.24 11.52 22.76
C ILE A 122 5.53 10.03 22.97
N GLY A 123 4.49 9.21 22.90
CA GLY A 123 4.63 7.78 23.09
C GLY A 123 3.67 6.99 22.21
N LYS A 124 4.09 5.78 21.83
CA LYS A 124 3.27 4.82 21.13
C LYS A 124 3.32 3.47 21.82
N GLY A 125 2.15 2.90 22.10
CA GLY A 125 2.01 1.53 22.54
C GLY A 125 1.91 0.58 21.34
N LYS A 126 2.61 -0.54 21.38
CA LYS A 126 2.49 -1.62 20.39
C LYS A 126 2.23 -2.94 21.12
N ASN A 127 1.18 -3.62 20.73
CA ASN A 127 0.84 -4.91 21.31
C ASN A 127 1.61 -6.04 20.59
N ASN A 128 2.93 -6.05 20.77
CA ASN A 128 3.76 -7.12 20.27
C ASN A 128 3.86 -8.20 21.36
N PRO A 129 3.59 -9.47 21.03
CA PRO A 129 3.92 -10.56 21.96
C PRO A 129 5.43 -10.56 22.21
N LEU A 130 5.81 -10.66 23.49
CA LEU A 130 7.21 -10.90 23.88
C LEU A 130 7.53 -12.36 23.55
N ASP A 131 7.93 -12.62 22.33
CA ASP A 131 8.49 -13.93 21.97
C ASP A 131 10.01 -13.83 22.03
N GLN A 132 10.57 -14.45 23.06
CA GLN A 132 12.03 -14.49 23.27
C GLN A 132 12.72 -15.58 22.44
N THR A 133 11.98 -16.30 21.61
CA THR A 133 12.47 -17.44 20.81
C THR A 133 12.47 -17.17 19.32
N ALA A 134 12.16 -15.96 18.88
CA ALA A 134 12.20 -15.53 17.48
C ALA A 134 13.56 -14.92 17.12
#